data_66266dae283c49a97e79d7254bea18b9
#
_entry.id   66266dae283c49a97e79d7254bea18b9
#
_cell.length_a   1.000
_cell.length_b   1.000
_cell.length_c   1.000
_cell.angle_alpha   90.00
_cell.angle_beta   90.00
_cell.angle_gamma   90.00
#
_symmetry.space_group_name_H-M   'P 1'
#
loop_
_entity.id
_entity.type
_entity.pdbx_description
1 polymer ?
#
loop_
_entity_poly.entity_id
_entity_poly.type
_entity_poly.pdbx_seq_one_letter_code
_entity_poly.pdbx_strand_id
1 'polypeptide(L)'
;MKITNVYNKLYKWPRSVPITNGLYTYTHNSLDLIIIETDDPDIRGIGIAGNTPGGNVLNNASSKIAEGFVEYFKGILVGLDPLDNEALWHAMWKPKLVGRRGISTRIISGIDIALWDIKGKIAQMPLYKLLGGFTNKVDTYIAGGYYEEGKGLNELAKEMEDNVELGARAVKIKVGAVSINEDVERVRICRESIGPNVKLMVDANNAYRHYEAIEFARKAEKHDIFWFEEPVEPDDYIGQAEITKSTSIPVAAGENEYSRYGFRDMINSRAVDILQPDGIIMGGVTEFMKVAALAQANDLDIAPH
;
A
#
# COMPACT_ATOMS: atom_id res chain seq x y z
N MET A 1 -27.96 16.70 2.24
CA MET A 1 -27.01 16.44 3.37
C MET A 1 -25.81 17.33 3.20
N LYS A 2 -25.24 17.79 4.31
CA LYS A 2 -24.06 18.67 4.28
C LYS A 2 -23.00 18.21 5.24
N ILE A 3 -21.74 18.35 4.87
CA ILE A 3 -20.60 18.16 5.77
C ILE A 3 -20.60 19.29 6.79
N THR A 4 -20.56 18.95 8.08
CA THR A 4 -20.51 19.91 9.18
C THR A 4 -19.13 20.02 9.82
N ASN A 5 -18.33 18.92 9.78
CA ASN A 5 -16.99 18.90 10.35
C ASN A 5 -16.12 17.84 9.66
N VAL A 6 -14.82 18.09 9.66
CA VAL A 6 -13.77 17.13 9.24
C VAL A 6 -12.63 17.21 10.24
N TYR A 7 -12.20 16.09 10.80
CA TYR A 7 -11.08 16.03 11.72
C TYR A 7 -10.41 14.67 11.70
N ASN A 8 -9.20 14.59 12.24
CA ASN A 8 -8.50 13.32 12.38
C ASN A 8 -8.26 12.93 13.84
N LYS A 9 -8.06 11.64 14.06
CA LYS A 9 -7.61 11.05 15.33
C LYS A 9 -6.44 10.12 15.08
N LEU A 10 -5.29 10.47 15.60
CA LEU A 10 -4.09 9.65 15.52
C LEU A 10 -4.01 8.72 16.74
N TYR A 11 -3.91 7.42 16.47
CA TYR A 11 -3.61 6.39 17.45
C TYR A 11 -2.21 5.85 17.20
N LYS A 12 -1.44 5.62 18.26
CA LYS A 12 -0.10 5.05 18.21
C LYS A 12 0.10 4.13 19.40
N TRP A 13 0.64 2.94 19.14
CA TRP A 13 0.96 1.97 20.21
C TRP A 13 2.24 1.19 19.86
N PRO A 14 3.03 0.79 20.86
CA PRO A 14 4.25 0.03 20.62
C PRO A 14 3.95 -1.35 20.06
N ARG A 15 4.86 -1.88 19.25
CA ARG A 15 4.90 -3.29 18.89
C ARG A 15 5.46 -4.11 20.05
N SER A 16 5.02 -5.37 20.17
CA SER A 16 5.62 -6.31 21.12
C SER A 16 7.07 -6.63 20.78
N VAL A 17 7.38 -6.73 19.49
CA VAL A 17 8.73 -6.92 18.96
C VAL A 17 8.93 -5.96 17.79
N PRO A 18 10.06 -5.22 17.74
CA PRO A 18 10.45 -4.46 16.56
C PRO A 18 10.66 -5.38 15.36
N ILE A 19 10.19 -4.96 14.19
CA ILE A 19 10.38 -5.69 12.93
C ILE A 19 11.09 -4.79 11.92
N THR A 20 11.94 -5.39 11.08
CA THR A 20 12.71 -4.67 10.06
C THR A 20 12.38 -5.22 8.67
N ASN A 21 12.16 -4.35 7.69
CA ASN A 21 12.15 -4.68 6.26
C ASN A 21 13.52 -4.36 5.63
N GLY A 22 13.59 -4.16 4.31
CA GLY A 22 14.84 -3.83 3.63
C GLY A 22 15.49 -2.52 4.10
N LEU A 23 14.72 -1.53 4.57
CA LEU A 23 15.21 -0.18 4.88
C LEU A 23 14.88 0.31 6.29
N TYR A 24 13.74 -0.11 6.88
CA TYR A 24 13.17 0.52 8.07
C TYR A 24 12.91 -0.47 9.18
N THR A 25 13.13 -0.02 10.43
CA THR A 25 12.70 -0.75 11.63
C THR A 25 11.46 -0.11 12.23
N TYR A 26 10.42 -0.91 12.42
CA TYR A 26 9.13 -0.51 12.94
C TYR A 26 9.02 -0.88 14.42
N THR A 27 8.99 0.10 15.29
CA THR A 27 8.86 -0.07 16.75
C THR A 27 7.43 0.18 17.24
N HIS A 28 6.59 0.81 16.43
CA HIS A 28 5.21 1.16 16.76
C HIS A 28 4.28 0.84 15.58
N ASN A 29 3.03 0.63 15.91
CA ASN A 29 1.92 0.73 14.97
C ASN A 29 1.28 2.10 15.11
N SER A 30 0.65 2.61 14.04
CA SER A 30 -0.11 3.84 14.06
C SER A 30 -1.33 3.75 13.16
N LEU A 31 -2.38 4.52 13.48
CA LEU A 31 -3.60 4.62 12.73
C LEU A 31 -4.08 6.07 12.77
N ASP A 32 -4.21 6.70 11.60
CA ASP A 32 -4.75 8.04 11.45
C ASP A 32 -6.16 7.96 10.84
N LEU A 33 -7.17 8.07 11.70
CA LEU A 33 -8.57 8.04 11.28
C LEU A 33 -9.01 9.44 10.87
N ILE A 34 -9.57 9.56 9.68
CA ILE A 34 -10.29 10.75 9.23
C ILE A 34 -11.78 10.54 9.51
N ILE A 35 -12.41 11.52 10.16
CA ILE A 35 -13.82 11.49 10.50
C ILE A 35 -14.51 12.69 9.85
N ILE A 36 -15.60 12.41 9.14
CA ILE A 36 -16.49 13.41 8.54
C ILE A 36 -17.83 13.34 9.24
N GLU A 37 -18.27 14.45 9.81
CA GLU A 37 -19.59 14.62 10.39
C GLU A 37 -20.51 15.33 9.40
N THR A 38 -21.79 15.00 9.44
CA THR A 38 -22.81 15.60 8.57
C THR A 38 -23.89 16.29 9.40
N ASP A 39 -24.80 17.01 8.74
CA ASP A 39 -26.00 17.59 9.35
C ASP A 39 -27.03 16.53 9.78
N ASP A 40 -26.82 15.25 9.44
CA ASP A 40 -27.52 14.10 10.00
C ASP A 40 -26.63 13.44 11.07
N PRO A 41 -27.00 13.48 12.36
CA PRO A 41 -26.18 12.98 13.46
C PRO A 41 -25.94 11.45 13.41
N ASP A 42 -26.78 10.71 12.69
CA ASP A 42 -26.68 9.26 12.54
C ASP A 42 -25.73 8.87 11.41
N ILE A 43 -25.36 9.82 10.54
CA ILE A 43 -24.49 9.59 9.37
C ILE A 43 -23.15 10.30 9.55
N ARG A 44 -22.12 9.52 9.78
CA ARG A 44 -20.72 9.96 9.76
C ARG A 44 -19.87 9.06 8.88
N GLY A 45 -18.86 9.63 8.26
CA GLY A 45 -17.86 8.89 7.47
C GLY A 45 -16.59 8.64 8.28
N ILE A 46 -16.01 7.47 8.08
CA ILE A 46 -14.73 7.09 8.65
C ILE A 46 -13.81 6.64 7.52
N GLY A 47 -12.65 7.25 7.41
CA GLY A 47 -11.60 6.87 6.49
C GLY A 47 -10.25 6.72 7.21
N ILE A 48 -9.27 6.18 6.53
CA ILE A 48 -7.92 6.01 7.03
C ILE A 48 -6.98 6.76 6.09
N ALA A 49 -6.19 7.68 6.63
CA ALA A 49 -5.07 8.27 5.92
C ALA A 49 -3.85 7.38 6.09
N GLY A 50 -3.15 7.07 4.99
CA GLY A 50 -1.91 6.31 5.02
C GLY A 50 -0.89 7.03 5.88
N ASN A 51 -0.67 6.53 7.09
CA ASN A 51 0.38 7.03 7.93
C ASN A 51 1.73 6.57 7.42
N THR A 52 2.68 7.42 7.59
CA THR A 52 4.05 7.13 7.30
C THR A 52 4.51 5.89 8.04
N PRO A 53 5.11 4.98 7.29
CA PRO A 53 5.68 3.79 7.87
C PRO A 53 6.75 4.12 8.91
N GLY A 54 6.85 3.29 9.90
CA GLY A 54 7.99 3.22 10.79
C GLY A 54 8.12 4.37 11.77
N GLY A 55 7.65 4.14 12.92
CA GLY A 55 7.53 5.00 14.09
C GLY A 55 8.69 5.88 14.52
N ASN A 56 9.81 5.97 13.82
CA ASN A 56 10.94 6.81 14.25
C ASN A 56 11.24 7.98 13.30
N VAL A 57 10.77 7.94 12.05
CA VAL A 57 11.13 8.98 11.06
C VAL A 57 10.21 10.20 11.14
N LEU A 58 8.98 10.03 11.60
CA LEU A 58 8.04 11.13 11.71
C LEU A 58 7.53 11.25 13.15
N ASN A 59 8.19 12.12 13.87
CA ASN A 59 7.87 12.56 15.21
C ASN A 59 6.62 13.46 15.23
N ASN A 60 6.34 14.11 16.34
CA ASN A 60 5.23 15.04 16.54
C ASN A 60 5.09 16.13 15.45
N ALA A 61 6.12 16.40 14.64
CA ALA A 61 6.07 17.40 13.58
C ALA A 61 5.18 16.95 12.40
N SER A 62 5.22 15.68 12.03
CA SER A 62 4.38 15.16 10.93
C SER A 62 2.90 15.07 11.29
N SER A 63 2.59 14.78 12.57
CA SER A 63 1.21 14.84 13.05
C SER A 63 0.63 16.24 12.90
N LYS A 64 1.39 17.28 13.25
CA LYS A 64 0.98 18.68 13.09
C LYS A 64 0.79 19.08 11.62
N ILE A 65 1.64 18.56 10.73
CA ILE A 65 1.49 18.79 9.29
C ILE A 65 0.21 18.13 8.77
N ALA A 66 -0.06 16.89 9.20
CA ALA A 66 -1.29 16.17 8.84
C ALA A 66 -2.54 16.92 9.34
N GLU A 67 -2.55 17.32 10.62
CA GLU A 67 -3.61 18.16 11.21
C GLU A 67 -3.81 19.46 10.42
N GLY A 68 -2.73 20.12 10.01
CA GLY A 68 -2.78 21.32 9.18
C GLY A 68 -3.44 21.09 7.82
N PHE A 69 -3.19 19.96 7.16
CA PHE A 69 -3.86 19.60 5.92
C PHE A 69 -5.34 19.23 6.15
N VAL A 70 -5.65 18.54 7.24
CA VAL A 70 -7.06 18.24 7.59
C VAL A 70 -7.85 19.54 7.78
N GLU A 71 -7.30 20.49 8.53
CA GLU A 71 -7.96 21.79 8.75
C GLU A 71 -8.09 22.60 7.44
N TYR A 72 -7.07 22.58 6.59
CA TYR A 72 -7.13 23.20 5.26
C TYR A 72 -8.26 22.60 4.40
N PHE A 73 -8.35 21.27 4.32
CA PHE A 73 -9.40 20.60 3.54
C PHE A 73 -10.78 20.76 4.16
N LYS A 74 -10.88 20.79 5.49
CA LYS A 74 -12.13 21.12 6.20
C LYS A 74 -12.69 22.46 5.73
N GLY A 75 -11.84 23.48 5.60
CA GLY A 75 -12.26 24.80 5.09
C GLY A 75 -12.81 24.77 3.66
N ILE A 76 -12.44 23.75 2.85
CA ILE A 76 -12.97 23.55 1.50
C ILE A 76 -14.30 22.78 1.54
N LEU A 77 -14.43 21.81 2.43
CA LEU A 77 -15.47 20.77 2.38
C LEU A 77 -16.73 21.10 3.20
N VAL A 78 -16.60 21.84 4.29
CA VAL A 78 -17.76 22.17 5.17
C VAL A 78 -18.81 22.92 4.38
N GLY A 79 -20.06 22.47 4.52
CA GLY A 79 -21.24 23.01 3.82
C GLY A 79 -21.53 22.37 2.46
N LEU A 80 -20.62 21.53 1.92
CA LEU A 80 -20.80 20.81 0.66
C LEU A 80 -21.54 19.47 0.87
N ASP A 81 -22.05 18.89 -0.21
CA ASP A 81 -22.72 17.57 -0.19
C ASP A 81 -21.66 16.45 -0.18
N PRO A 82 -21.66 15.56 0.84
CA PRO A 82 -20.71 14.47 0.92
C PRO A 82 -20.86 13.41 -0.18
N LEU A 83 -21.96 13.42 -0.94
CA LEU A 83 -22.19 12.46 -2.03
C LEU A 83 -21.50 12.85 -3.34
N ASP A 84 -20.99 14.07 -3.47
CA ASP A 84 -20.33 14.58 -4.66
C ASP A 84 -18.83 14.23 -4.69
N ASN A 85 -18.47 12.94 -4.48
CA ASN A 85 -17.08 12.47 -4.32
C ASN A 85 -16.10 13.05 -5.35
N GLU A 86 -16.44 13.02 -6.65
CA GLU A 86 -15.55 13.53 -7.71
C GLU A 86 -15.32 15.03 -7.59
N ALA A 87 -16.38 15.81 -7.34
CA ALA A 87 -16.27 17.26 -7.20
C ALA A 87 -15.45 17.64 -5.97
N LEU A 88 -15.67 16.97 -4.85
CA LEU A 88 -14.94 17.18 -3.60
C LEU A 88 -13.47 16.79 -3.76
N TRP A 89 -13.19 15.64 -4.40
CA TRP A 89 -11.84 15.23 -4.71
C TRP A 89 -11.10 16.30 -5.55
N HIS A 90 -11.72 16.79 -6.60
CA HIS A 90 -11.15 17.86 -7.44
C HIS A 90 -10.97 19.18 -6.69
N ALA A 91 -11.87 19.53 -5.76
CA ALA A 91 -11.75 20.71 -4.93
C ALA A 91 -10.50 20.64 -4.02
N MET A 92 -10.20 19.47 -3.46
CA MET A 92 -9.01 19.23 -2.64
C MET A 92 -7.71 19.12 -3.45
N TRP A 93 -7.78 18.63 -4.69
CA TRP A 93 -6.60 18.38 -5.54
C TRP A 93 -6.03 19.69 -6.10
N LYS A 94 -5.02 20.22 -5.44
CA LYS A 94 -4.33 21.46 -5.80
C LYS A 94 -2.81 21.23 -5.93
N PRO A 95 -2.35 20.42 -6.91
CA PRO A 95 -0.95 19.98 -6.97
C PRO A 95 0.07 21.09 -7.08
N LYS A 96 -0.31 22.26 -7.62
CA LYS A 96 0.57 23.43 -7.69
C LYS A 96 0.83 24.08 -6.33
N LEU A 97 -0.06 23.87 -5.35
CA LEU A 97 0.02 24.50 -4.03
C LEU A 97 0.52 23.51 -2.97
N VAL A 98 0.02 22.29 -3.00
CA VAL A 98 0.25 21.29 -1.93
C VAL A 98 1.05 20.07 -2.39
N GLY A 99 1.52 20.05 -3.64
CA GLY A 99 2.25 18.92 -4.21
C GLY A 99 1.36 17.78 -4.69
N ARG A 100 1.98 16.78 -5.30
CA ARG A 100 1.30 15.60 -5.86
C ARG A 100 1.47 14.35 -4.98
N ARG A 101 2.49 14.34 -4.13
CA ARG A 101 2.92 13.20 -3.32
C ARG A 101 3.02 13.60 -1.86
N GLY A 102 2.98 12.62 -0.98
CA GLY A 102 3.18 12.82 0.44
C GLY A 102 1.91 13.07 1.23
N ILE A 103 2.04 13.75 2.37
CA ILE A 103 1.01 13.86 3.41
C ILE A 103 -0.30 14.44 2.87
N SER A 104 -0.25 15.45 2.02
CA SER A 104 -1.46 16.06 1.45
C SER A 104 -2.34 15.05 0.73
N THR A 105 -1.76 14.21 -0.14
CA THR A 105 -2.51 13.20 -0.90
C THR A 105 -3.00 12.06 0.01
N ARG A 106 -2.22 11.69 1.03
CA ARG A 106 -2.65 10.72 2.05
C ARG A 106 -3.86 11.21 2.85
N ILE A 107 -3.91 12.49 3.19
CA ILE A 107 -5.10 13.08 3.84
C ILE A 107 -6.29 13.11 2.88
N ILE A 108 -6.08 13.47 1.60
CA ILE A 108 -7.14 13.36 0.58
C ILE A 108 -7.66 11.92 0.49
N SER A 109 -6.77 10.90 0.55
CA SER A 109 -7.19 9.49 0.55
C SER A 109 -8.13 9.17 1.71
N GLY A 110 -7.75 9.57 2.93
CA GLY A 110 -8.57 9.34 4.12
C GLY A 110 -9.93 10.05 4.05
N ILE A 111 -9.95 11.28 3.55
CA ILE A 111 -11.20 12.03 3.35
C ILE A 111 -12.08 11.35 2.29
N ASP A 112 -11.51 10.96 1.16
CA ASP A 112 -12.25 10.29 0.08
C ASP A 112 -12.84 8.95 0.53
N ILE A 113 -12.07 8.14 1.28
CA ILE A 113 -12.57 6.89 1.88
C ILE A 113 -13.75 7.18 2.84
N ALA A 114 -13.65 8.23 3.66
CA ALA A 114 -14.74 8.63 4.56
C ALA A 114 -16.00 9.09 3.80
N LEU A 115 -15.84 9.78 2.67
CA LEU A 115 -16.95 10.16 1.80
C LEU A 115 -17.63 8.92 1.17
N TRP A 116 -16.84 7.95 0.73
CA TRP A 116 -17.37 6.68 0.22
C TRP A 116 -18.05 5.85 1.32
N ASP A 117 -17.56 5.90 2.57
CA ASP A 117 -18.21 5.27 3.72
C ASP A 117 -19.60 5.91 3.99
N ILE A 118 -19.72 7.24 3.93
CA ILE A 118 -21.01 7.95 3.99
C ILE A 118 -21.96 7.46 2.89
N LYS A 119 -21.46 7.42 1.65
CA LYS A 119 -22.25 6.97 0.49
C LYS A 119 -22.77 5.54 0.67
N GLY A 120 -21.93 4.63 1.16
CA GLY A 120 -22.30 3.26 1.49
C GLY A 120 -23.38 3.16 2.56
N LYS A 121 -23.26 3.95 3.63
CA LYS A 121 -24.24 4.01 4.72
C LYS A 121 -25.58 4.53 4.26
N ILE A 122 -25.61 5.61 3.49
CA ILE A 122 -26.86 6.18 2.93
C ILE A 122 -27.53 5.19 1.98
N ALA A 123 -26.75 4.55 1.11
CA ALA A 123 -27.26 3.53 0.18
C ALA A 123 -27.62 2.21 0.88
N GLN A 124 -27.26 2.03 2.14
CA GLN A 124 -27.37 0.75 2.89
C GLN A 124 -26.77 -0.42 2.09
N MET A 125 -25.63 -0.18 1.46
CA MET A 125 -25.01 -1.11 0.54
C MET A 125 -23.50 -1.16 0.76
N PRO A 126 -22.87 -2.36 0.76
CA PRO A 126 -21.43 -2.46 0.84
C PRO A 126 -20.78 -1.86 -0.41
N LEU A 127 -19.61 -1.23 -0.20
CA LEU A 127 -18.92 -0.45 -1.23
C LEU A 127 -18.67 -1.25 -2.52
N TYR A 128 -18.29 -2.53 -2.40
CA TYR A 128 -18.03 -3.34 -3.60
C TYR A 128 -19.25 -3.46 -4.53
N LYS A 129 -20.48 -3.42 -3.98
CA LYS A 129 -21.71 -3.40 -4.79
C LYS A 129 -21.95 -2.04 -5.43
N LEU A 130 -21.69 -0.96 -4.71
CA LEU A 130 -21.78 0.41 -5.25
C LEU A 130 -20.80 0.62 -6.41
N LEU A 131 -19.66 -0.06 -6.38
CA LEU A 131 -18.62 0.00 -7.41
C LEU A 131 -18.82 -1.02 -8.56
N GLY A 132 -19.99 -1.69 -8.63
CA GLY A 132 -20.33 -2.58 -9.73
C GLY A 132 -20.48 -4.06 -9.39
N GLY A 133 -20.04 -4.49 -8.22
CA GLY A 133 -20.38 -5.81 -7.66
C GLY A 133 -19.81 -7.02 -8.39
N PHE A 134 -18.56 -6.95 -8.89
CA PHE A 134 -17.96 -8.07 -9.61
C PHE A 134 -17.78 -9.32 -8.73
N THR A 135 -17.23 -9.16 -7.52
CA THR A 135 -17.06 -10.26 -6.55
C THR A 135 -17.05 -9.74 -5.13
N ASN A 136 -17.42 -10.58 -4.17
CA ASN A 136 -17.27 -10.31 -2.73
C ASN A 136 -16.17 -11.14 -2.09
N LYS A 137 -15.35 -11.83 -2.88
CA LYS A 137 -14.22 -12.64 -2.43
C LYS A 137 -13.01 -12.34 -3.30
N VAL A 138 -11.87 -12.18 -2.67
CA VAL A 138 -10.58 -11.99 -3.32
C VAL A 138 -9.56 -12.94 -2.72
N ASP A 139 -8.63 -13.41 -3.54
CA ASP A 139 -7.46 -14.14 -3.04
C ASP A 139 -6.56 -13.17 -2.26
N THR A 140 -5.94 -13.67 -1.20
CA THR A 140 -5.04 -12.89 -0.35
C THR A 140 -3.81 -13.71 0.01
N TYR A 141 -2.80 -13.04 0.56
CA TYR A 141 -1.59 -13.65 1.07
C TYR A 141 -1.33 -13.20 2.52
N ILE A 142 -0.52 -13.97 3.24
CA ILE A 142 -0.02 -13.58 4.55
C ILE A 142 1.36 -12.93 4.36
N ALA A 143 1.49 -11.68 4.75
CA ALA A 143 2.75 -10.96 4.76
C ALA A 143 3.49 -11.19 6.09
N GLY A 144 4.77 -11.53 6.00
CA GLY A 144 5.63 -11.82 7.14
C GLY A 144 7.10 -11.84 6.75
N GLY A 145 7.86 -12.73 7.37
CA GLY A 145 9.28 -12.91 7.06
C GLY A 145 10.12 -11.66 7.29
N TYR A 146 9.69 -10.77 8.21
CA TYR A 146 10.49 -9.63 8.62
C TYR A 146 11.78 -10.09 9.32
N TYR A 147 12.76 -9.20 9.31
CA TYR A 147 13.97 -9.38 10.10
C TYR A 147 13.69 -8.93 11.54
N GLU A 148 14.05 -9.78 12.48
CA GLU A 148 13.83 -9.58 13.91
C GLU A 148 15.05 -10.06 14.67
N GLU A 149 15.34 -9.45 15.82
CA GLU A 149 16.43 -9.90 16.68
C GLU A 149 16.18 -11.36 17.15
N GLY A 150 17.17 -12.22 16.97
CA GLY A 150 17.06 -13.64 17.33
C GLY A 150 16.30 -14.51 16.33
N LYS A 151 15.76 -13.97 15.25
CA LYS A 151 15.05 -14.72 14.21
C LYS A 151 16.01 -15.11 13.09
N GLY A 152 16.46 -16.36 13.13
CA GLY A 152 17.27 -16.98 12.08
C GLY A 152 16.43 -17.72 11.03
N LEU A 153 17.10 -18.59 10.28
CA LEU A 153 16.44 -19.37 9.22
C LEU A 153 15.42 -20.38 9.77
N ASN A 154 15.67 -20.97 10.95
CA ASN A 154 14.76 -21.94 11.56
C ASN A 154 13.46 -21.27 12.03
N GLU A 155 13.54 -20.10 12.64
CA GLU A 155 12.38 -19.32 13.08
C GLU A 155 11.59 -18.82 11.87
N LEU A 156 12.27 -18.42 10.78
CA LEU A 156 11.62 -18.06 9.53
C LEU A 156 10.91 -19.25 8.89
N ALA A 157 11.54 -20.43 8.87
CA ALA A 157 10.93 -21.66 8.39
C ALA A 157 9.65 -21.98 9.18
N LYS A 158 9.73 -21.92 10.50
CA LYS A 158 8.58 -22.17 11.39
C LYS A 158 7.44 -21.18 11.17
N GLU A 159 7.73 -19.89 11.01
CA GLU A 159 6.71 -18.89 10.67
C GLU A 159 5.99 -19.24 9.36
N MET A 160 6.72 -19.69 8.35
CA MET A 160 6.15 -20.07 7.06
C MET A 160 5.28 -21.34 7.16
N GLU A 161 5.72 -22.34 7.93
CA GLU A 161 4.91 -23.53 8.25
C GLU A 161 3.62 -23.17 8.98
N ASP A 162 3.70 -22.31 10.01
CA ASP A 162 2.55 -21.85 10.77
C ASP A 162 1.53 -21.12 9.88
N ASN A 163 2.01 -20.30 8.93
CA ASN A 163 1.15 -19.63 7.96
C ASN A 163 0.41 -20.63 7.06
N VAL A 164 1.08 -21.71 6.63
CA VAL A 164 0.45 -22.78 5.83
C VAL A 164 -0.56 -23.55 6.67
N GLU A 165 -0.25 -23.86 7.93
CA GLU A 165 -1.19 -24.50 8.86
C GLU A 165 -2.45 -23.66 9.11
N LEU A 166 -2.33 -22.31 9.10
CA LEU A 166 -3.46 -21.38 9.14
C LEU A 166 -4.29 -21.36 7.84
N GLY A 167 -3.83 -22.05 6.80
CA GLY A 167 -4.52 -22.15 5.51
C GLY A 167 -4.06 -21.15 4.45
N ALA A 168 -2.88 -20.54 4.62
CA ALA A 168 -2.32 -19.65 3.61
C ALA A 168 -2.10 -20.40 2.28
N ARG A 169 -2.55 -19.79 1.19
CA ARG A 169 -2.28 -20.21 -0.20
C ARG A 169 -1.18 -19.39 -0.86
N ALA A 170 -0.78 -18.33 -0.20
CA ALA A 170 0.23 -17.40 -0.63
C ALA A 170 0.87 -16.72 0.59
N VAL A 171 2.18 -16.53 0.54
CA VAL A 171 2.95 -15.82 1.58
C VAL A 171 3.90 -14.83 0.94
N LYS A 172 4.18 -13.73 1.63
CA LYS A 172 5.14 -12.72 1.22
C LYS A 172 6.18 -12.52 2.32
N ILE A 173 7.47 -12.57 1.98
CA ILE A 173 8.59 -12.34 2.90
C ILE A 173 9.37 -11.08 2.52
N LYS A 174 10.09 -10.52 3.49
CA LYS A 174 10.97 -9.36 3.27
C LYS A 174 12.37 -9.81 2.87
N VAL A 175 12.96 -9.06 1.93
CA VAL A 175 14.35 -9.17 1.46
C VAL A 175 15.01 -7.78 1.46
N GLY A 176 16.33 -7.69 1.31
CA GLY A 176 17.05 -6.43 1.15
C GLY A 176 17.75 -5.89 2.41
N ALA A 177 17.62 -6.53 3.57
CA ALA A 177 18.31 -6.06 4.80
C ALA A 177 19.60 -6.82 5.12
N VAL A 178 19.91 -7.88 4.36
CA VAL A 178 21.13 -8.67 4.49
C VAL A 178 21.81 -8.82 3.12
N SER A 179 22.89 -9.56 3.03
CA SER A 179 23.53 -9.79 1.71
C SER A 179 22.59 -10.55 0.75
N ILE A 180 22.75 -10.33 -0.55
CA ILE A 180 21.96 -11.01 -1.59
C ILE A 180 22.00 -12.54 -1.40
N ASN A 181 23.15 -13.11 -1.05
CA ASN A 181 23.27 -14.55 -0.85
C ASN A 181 22.47 -15.04 0.38
N GLU A 182 22.44 -14.27 1.46
CA GLU A 182 21.64 -14.57 2.65
C GLU A 182 20.15 -14.44 2.34
N ASP A 183 19.73 -13.44 1.56
CA ASP A 183 18.34 -13.29 1.13
C ASP A 183 17.90 -14.44 0.21
N VAL A 184 18.76 -14.89 -0.71
CA VAL A 184 18.47 -16.08 -1.55
C VAL A 184 18.31 -17.33 -0.68
N GLU A 185 19.11 -17.46 0.38
CA GLU A 185 18.97 -18.59 1.32
C GLU A 185 17.67 -18.50 2.12
N ARG A 186 17.25 -17.30 2.54
CA ARG A 186 15.93 -17.08 3.17
C ARG A 186 14.79 -17.49 2.23
N VAL A 187 14.86 -17.11 0.95
CA VAL A 187 13.89 -17.51 -0.08
C VAL A 187 13.86 -19.04 -0.24
N ARG A 188 15.04 -19.69 -0.29
CA ARG A 188 15.14 -21.16 -0.39
C ARG A 188 14.43 -21.84 0.77
N ILE A 189 14.74 -21.44 2.00
CA ILE A 189 14.15 -22.00 3.21
C ILE A 189 12.62 -21.79 3.22
N CYS A 190 12.14 -20.60 2.88
CA CYS A 190 10.70 -20.34 2.79
C CYS A 190 10.02 -21.26 1.77
N ARG A 191 10.60 -21.42 0.57
CA ARG A 191 10.05 -22.32 -0.45
C ARG A 191 9.99 -23.77 0.02
N GLU A 192 11.02 -24.24 0.70
CA GLU A 192 11.04 -25.61 1.26
C GLU A 192 9.99 -25.80 2.34
N SER A 193 9.79 -24.83 3.22
CA SER A 193 8.82 -24.88 4.31
C SER A 193 7.36 -24.82 3.84
N ILE A 194 7.05 -23.99 2.83
CA ILE A 194 5.67 -23.85 2.33
C ILE A 194 5.29 -24.91 1.27
N GLY A 195 6.28 -25.62 0.73
CA GLY A 195 6.09 -26.58 -0.37
C GLY A 195 5.79 -25.92 -1.71
N PRO A 196 5.62 -26.72 -2.78
CA PRO A 196 5.54 -26.21 -4.16
C PRO A 196 4.18 -25.59 -4.53
N ASN A 197 3.13 -25.78 -3.74
CA ASN A 197 1.77 -25.37 -4.10
C ASN A 197 1.34 -24.00 -3.51
N VAL A 198 2.12 -23.45 -2.60
CA VAL A 198 1.87 -22.13 -1.98
C VAL A 198 2.66 -21.08 -2.74
N LYS A 199 2.00 -20.00 -3.16
CA LYS A 199 2.68 -18.88 -3.85
C LYS A 199 3.64 -18.19 -2.89
N LEU A 200 4.87 -17.96 -3.33
CA LEU A 200 5.89 -17.23 -2.58
C LEU A 200 6.16 -15.90 -3.25
N MET A 201 5.98 -14.81 -2.52
CA MET A 201 6.33 -13.46 -2.96
C MET A 201 7.49 -12.94 -2.13
N VAL A 202 8.29 -12.07 -2.72
CA VAL A 202 9.38 -11.36 -2.04
C VAL A 202 9.19 -9.85 -2.19
N ASP A 203 9.53 -9.11 -1.15
CA ASP A 203 9.37 -7.67 -1.10
C ASP A 203 10.64 -7.03 -0.55
N ALA A 204 11.29 -6.22 -1.38
CA ALA A 204 12.52 -5.53 -1.01
C ALA A 204 12.28 -4.16 -0.36
N ASN A 205 11.06 -3.63 -0.38
CA ASN A 205 10.74 -2.29 0.12
C ASN A 205 11.78 -1.24 -0.31
N ASN A 206 12.10 -1.22 -1.60
CA ASN A 206 13.01 -0.27 -2.25
C ASN A 206 14.50 -0.38 -1.85
N ALA A 207 14.94 -1.50 -1.27
CA ALA A 207 16.27 -1.62 -0.67
C ALA A 207 17.41 -1.77 -1.66
N TYR A 208 17.16 -2.28 -2.87
CA TYR A 208 18.21 -2.57 -3.83
C TYR A 208 18.44 -1.41 -4.81
N ARG A 209 19.64 -1.38 -5.40
CA ARG A 209 19.89 -0.72 -6.68
C ARG A 209 19.50 -1.67 -7.83
N HIS A 210 19.21 -1.14 -9.00
CA HIS A 210 18.73 -1.95 -10.13
C HIS A 210 19.63 -3.16 -10.45
N TYR A 211 20.95 -3.01 -10.42
CA TYR A 211 21.88 -4.11 -10.69
C TYR A 211 21.91 -5.18 -9.57
N GLU A 212 21.72 -4.78 -8.30
CA GLU A 212 21.60 -5.68 -7.15
C GLU A 212 20.29 -6.46 -7.21
N ALA A 213 19.19 -5.80 -7.58
CA ALA A 213 17.89 -6.44 -7.79
C ALA A 213 17.93 -7.48 -8.92
N ILE A 214 18.63 -7.17 -10.02
CA ILE A 214 18.85 -8.12 -11.12
C ILE A 214 19.70 -9.31 -10.65
N GLU A 215 20.75 -9.09 -9.87
CA GLU A 215 21.56 -10.16 -9.29
C GLU A 215 20.74 -11.06 -8.37
N PHE A 216 19.97 -10.45 -7.46
CA PHE A 216 19.07 -11.17 -6.56
C PHE A 216 18.07 -12.01 -7.36
N ALA A 217 17.35 -11.40 -8.30
CA ALA A 217 16.34 -12.08 -9.10
C ALA A 217 16.92 -13.32 -9.82
N ARG A 218 18.07 -13.19 -10.49
CA ARG A 218 18.74 -14.31 -11.18
C ARG A 218 19.14 -15.46 -10.26
N LYS A 219 19.57 -15.15 -9.03
CA LYS A 219 19.94 -16.18 -8.04
C LYS A 219 18.72 -16.85 -7.41
N ALA A 220 17.63 -16.10 -7.24
CA ALA A 220 16.39 -16.52 -6.57
C ALA A 220 15.35 -17.17 -7.51
N GLU A 221 15.46 -16.94 -8.82
CA GLU A 221 14.51 -17.38 -9.86
C GLU A 221 14.14 -18.88 -9.78
N LYS A 222 15.10 -19.74 -9.46
CA LYS A 222 14.92 -21.19 -9.30
C LYS A 222 13.97 -21.59 -8.16
N HIS A 223 13.57 -20.66 -7.31
CA HIS A 223 12.70 -20.91 -6.17
C HIS A 223 11.22 -20.58 -6.44
N ASP A 224 10.82 -20.42 -7.69
CA ASP A 224 9.44 -20.23 -8.14
C ASP A 224 8.76 -19.07 -7.40
N ILE A 225 9.35 -17.88 -7.50
CA ILE A 225 8.83 -16.64 -6.91
C ILE A 225 7.67 -16.13 -7.76
N PHE A 226 6.52 -15.89 -7.12
CA PHE A 226 5.29 -15.45 -7.79
C PHE A 226 5.36 -13.97 -8.21
N TRP A 227 5.95 -13.08 -7.38
CA TRP A 227 6.38 -11.73 -7.77
C TRP A 227 7.52 -11.21 -6.90
N PHE A 228 8.26 -10.24 -7.46
CA PHE A 228 9.28 -9.45 -6.79
C PHE A 228 8.76 -8.01 -6.61
N GLU A 229 8.45 -7.62 -5.36
CA GLU A 229 7.84 -6.36 -4.98
C GLU A 229 8.88 -5.31 -4.65
N GLU A 230 8.66 -4.08 -5.16
CA GLU A 230 9.44 -2.87 -4.87
C GLU A 230 10.96 -3.07 -4.86
N PRO A 231 11.56 -3.58 -5.93
CA PRO A 231 13.00 -3.87 -5.94
C PRO A 231 13.88 -2.63 -5.74
N VAL A 232 13.46 -1.45 -6.24
CA VAL A 232 14.23 -0.20 -6.23
C VAL A 232 13.39 0.98 -5.75
N GLU A 233 14.03 2.13 -5.55
CA GLU A 233 13.35 3.39 -5.18
C GLU A 233 12.14 3.68 -6.07
N PRO A 234 11.02 4.18 -5.49
CA PRO A 234 9.76 4.39 -6.23
C PRO A 234 9.88 5.33 -7.44
N ASP A 235 10.85 6.24 -7.43
CA ASP A 235 11.07 7.21 -8.52
C ASP A 235 11.97 6.66 -9.64
N ASP A 236 12.59 5.48 -9.48
CA ASP A 236 13.47 4.86 -10.47
C ASP A 236 12.69 3.95 -11.45
N TYR A 237 11.76 4.51 -12.21
CA TYR A 237 11.02 3.74 -13.23
C TYR A 237 11.92 3.16 -14.31
N ILE A 238 13.07 3.79 -14.59
CA ILE A 238 14.03 3.30 -15.61
C ILE A 238 14.72 2.04 -15.10
N GLY A 239 15.30 2.10 -13.90
CA GLY A 239 15.93 0.93 -13.28
C GLY A 239 14.95 -0.21 -13.06
N GLN A 240 13.72 0.11 -12.64
CA GLN A 240 12.66 -0.90 -12.47
C GLN A 240 12.29 -1.56 -13.80
N ALA A 241 12.19 -0.80 -14.90
CA ALA A 241 11.94 -1.34 -16.24
C ALA A 241 13.11 -2.22 -16.74
N GLU A 242 14.36 -1.94 -16.34
CA GLU A 242 15.51 -2.80 -16.62
C GLU A 242 15.41 -4.13 -15.86
N ILE A 243 14.98 -4.09 -14.60
CA ILE A 243 14.75 -5.30 -13.79
C ILE A 243 13.67 -6.17 -14.44
N THR A 244 12.50 -5.59 -14.75
CA THR A 244 11.38 -6.29 -15.41
C THR A 244 11.80 -7.02 -16.68
N LYS A 245 12.70 -6.43 -17.47
CA LYS A 245 13.24 -7.07 -18.69
C LYS A 245 14.31 -8.12 -18.42
N SER A 246 14.92 -8.15 -17.24
CA SER A 246 16.10 -8.95 -16.91
C SER A 246 15.81 -10.22 -16.12
N THR A 247 14.56 -10.46 -15.74
CA THR A 247 14.11 -11.61 -14.94
C THR A 247 12.82 -12.18 -15.50
N SER A 248 12.57 -13.46 -15.22
CA SER A 248 11.28 -14.11 -15.46
C SER A 248 10.31 -13.94 -14.27
N ILE A 249 10.76 -13.40 -13.14
CA ILE A 249 9.92 -13.13 -11.98
C ILE A 249 9.12 -11.86 -12.28
N PRO A 250 7.77 -11.90 -12.23
CA PRO A 250 6.97 -10.68 -12.38
C PRO A 250 7.35 -9.62 -11.36
N VAL A 251 7.51 -8.37 -11.79
CA VAL A 251 7.83 -7.23 -10.93
C VAL A 251 6.54 -6.53 -10.52
N ALA A 252 6.35 -6.36 -9.21
CA ALA A 252 5.20 -5.67 -8.63
C ALA A 252 5.65 -4.40 -7.91
N ALA A 253 4.91 -3.29 -8.07
CA ALA A 253 5.13 -2.06 -7.31
C ALA A 253 3.92 -1.12 -7.38
N GLY A 254 3.90 -0.13 -6.48
CA GLY A 254 2.88 0.91 -6.50
C GLY A 254 2.38 1.35 -5.13
N GLU A 255 2.75 0.67 -4.03
CA GLU A 255 2.33 1.07 -2.68
C GLU A 255 2.81 2.48 -2.29
N ASN A 256 3.93 2.91 -2.85
CA ASN A 256 4.50 4.25 -2.65
C ASN A 256 4.17 5.24 -3.79
N GLU A 257 3.30 4.85 -4.74
CA GLU A 257 2.92 5.73 -5.84
C GLU A 257 1.62 6.51 -5.54
N TYR A 258 1.48 7.68 -6.16
CA TYR A 258 0.40 8.62 -5.90
C TYR A 258 -0.34 8.98 -7.17
N SER A 259 -1.67 8.98 -7.08
CA SER A 259 -2.62 9.36 -8.11
C SER A 259 -2.49 8.60 -9.45
N ARG A 260 -3.52 8.66 -10.27
CA ARG A 260 -3.50 8.09 -11.63
C ARG A 260 -2.33 8.56 -12.50
N TYR A 261 -1.75 9.71 -12.18
CA TYR A 261 -0.66 10.26 -12.99
C TYR A 261 0.66 9.53 -12.78
N GLY A 262 1.00 9.17 -11.55
CA GLY A 262 2.17 8.35 -11.26
C GLY A 262 2.04 6.94 -11.82
N PHE A 263 0.87 6.31 -11.63
CA PHE A 263 0.60 4.99 -12.22
C PHE A 263 0.64 5.00 -13.75
N ARG A 264 0.11 6.05 -14.40
CA ARG A 264 0.27 6.22 -15.85
C ARG A 264 1.75 6.26 -16.25
N ASP A 265 2.58 7.00 -15.52
CA ASP A 265 3.99 7.16 -15.85
C ASP A 265 4.76 5.85 -15.61
N MET A 266 4.42 5.10 -14.57
CA MET A 266 4.92 3.75 -14.28
C MET A 266 4.56 2.76 -15.41
N ILE A 267 3.31 2.74 -15.87
CA ILE A 267 2.82 1.91 -16.98
C ILE A 267 3.56 2.28 -18.27
N ASN A 268 3.63 3.56 -18.61
CA ASN A 268 4.29 4.02 -19.83
C ASN A 268 5.78 3.65 -19.89
N SER A 269 6.42 3.60 -18.73
CA SER A 269 7.82 3.18 -18.59
C SER A 269 7.99 1.66 -18.65
N ARG A 270 6.91 0.88 -18.64
CA ARG A 270 6.95 -0.60 -18.51
C ARG A 270 7.75 -1.05 -17.30
N ALA A 271 7.55 -0.35 -16.20
CA ALA A 271 8.30 -0.57 -14.98
C ALA A 271 7.79 -1.74 -14.14
N VAL A 272 6.57 -2.22 -14.41
CA VAL A 272 5.91 -3.29 -13.64
C VAL A 272 5.11 -4.24 -14.52
N ASP A 273 4.91 -5.45 -14.03
CA ASP A 273 3.96 -6.44 -14.52
C ASP A 273 2.66 -6.43 -13.69
N ILE A 274 2.76 -6.05 -12.40
CA ILE A 274 1.65 -6.01 -11.46
C ILE A 274 1.63 -4.65 -10.76
N LEU A 275 0.49 -3.95 -10.82
CA LEU A 275 0.29 -2.70 -10.10
C LEU A 275 -0.21 -2.96 -8.67
N GLN A 276 0.39 -2.29 -7.68
CA GLN A 276 0.04 -2.42 -6.27
C GLN A 276 -0.40 -1.07 -5.65
N PRO A 277 -1.51 -0.48 -6.13
CA PRO A 277 -1.98 0.77 -5.56
C PRO A 277 -2.46 0.57 -4.12
N ASP A 278 -2.12 1.53 -3.26
CA ASP A 278 -2.63 1.61 -1.90
C ASP A 278 -3.68 2.73 -1.79
N GLY A 279 -4.93 2.34 -1.56
CA GLY A 279 -6.06 3.28 -1.49
C GLY A 279 -5.94 4.31 -0.37
N ILE A 280 -5.19 4.02 0.72
CA ILE A 280 -4.98 4.97 1.82
C ILE A 280 -3.84 5.97 1.54
N ILE A 281 -3.10 5.79 0.43
CA ILE A 281 -1.94 6.61 0.06
C ILE A 281 -2.21 7.41 -1.21
N MET A 282 -2.76 6.76 -2.24
CA MET A 282 -2.74 7.25 -3.61
C MET A 282 -3.84 8.27 -3.98
N GLY A 283 -4.79 8.55 -3.10
CA GLY A 283 -5.90 9.47 -3.37
C GLY A 283 -7.29 8.89 -3.11
N GLY A 284 -7.38 7.76 -2.40
CA GLY A 284 -8.64 7.13 -2.00
C GLY A 284 -9.28 6.26 -3.07
N VAL A 285 -10.52 5.87 -2.83
CA VAL A 285 -11.31 4.99 -3.70
C VAL A 285 -11.55 5.63 -5.07
N THR A 286 -11.84 6.94 -5.10
CA THR A 286 -12.08 7.69 -6.34
C THR A 286 -10.89 7.63 -7.30
N GLU A 287 -9.66 7.77 -6.83
CA GLU A 287 -8.46 7.61 -7.66
C GLU A 287 -8.13 6.14 -7.94
N PHE A 288 -8.34 5.27 -6.96
CA PHE A 288 -8.11 3.83 -7.13
C PHE A 288 -8.89 3.25 -8.31
N MET A 289 -10.17 3.59 -8.44
CA MET A 289 -11.00 3.12 -9.56
C MET A 289 -10.47 3.58 -10.92
N LYS A 290 -9.86 4.78 -11.00
CA LYS A 290 -9.21 5.27 -12.22
C LYS A 290 -7.94 4.50 -12.54
N VAL A 291 -7.15 4.16 -11.52
CA VAL A 291 -5.95 3.31 -11.69
C VAL A 291 -6.34 1.89 -12.09
N ALA A 292 -7.39 1.33 -11.50
CA ALA A 292 -7.91 0.03 -11.92
C ALA A 292 -8.33 0.01 -13.40
N ALA A 293 -8.99 1.07 -13.86
CA ALA A 293 -9.33 1.21 -15.28
C ALA A 293 -8.10 1.36 -16.18
N LEU A 294 -7.06 2.07 -15.72
CA LEU A 294 -5.78 2.16 -16.44
C LEU A 294 -5.07 0.80 -16.52
N ALA A 295 -5.03 0.05 -15.41
CA ALA A 295 -4.47 -1.30 -15.40
C ALA A 295 -5.19 -2.20 -16.41
N GLN A 296 -6.51 -2.24 -16.35
CA GLN A 296 -7.33 -3.04 -17.26
C GLN A 296 -7.11 -2.67 -18.74
N ALA A 297 -7.02 -1.38 -19.05
CA ALA A 297 -6.79 -0.89 -20.42
C ALA A 297 -5.38 -1.21 -20.96
N ASN A 298 -4.45 -1.59 -20.10
CA ASN A 298 -3.07 -1.96 -20.44
C ASN A 298 -2.76 -3.44 -20.21
N ASP A 299 -3.79 -4.27 -19.97
CA ASP A 299 -3.65 -5.71 -19.69
C ASP A 299 -2.68 -6.03 -18.55
N LEU A 300 -2.67 -5.17 -17.51
CA LEU A 300 -1.86 -5.36 -16.30
C LEU A 300 -2.71 -5.88 -15.14
N ASP A 301 -2.13 -6.81 -14.39
CA ASP A 301 -2.71 -7.25 -13.13
C ASP A 301 -2.66 -6.16 -12.07
N ILE A 302 -3.61 -6.21 -11.13
CA ILE A 302 -3.69 -5.31 -9.98
C ILE A 302 -3.81 -6.13 -8.70
N ALA A 303 -2.90 -5.90 -7.77
CA ALA A 303 -2.85 -6.54 -6.47
C ALA A 303 -2.68 -5.45 -5.39
N PRO A 304 -3.77 -4.87 -4.86
CA PRO A 304 -3.68 -3.77 -3.89
C PRO A 304 -2.82 -4.10 -2.68
N HIS A 305 -2.01 -3.10 -2.26
CA HIS A 305 -1.28 -3.15 -0.99
C HIS A 305 -2.22 -3.00 0.20
#